data_71498e467381d98e2636ba129cf3d3c4
#
_entry.id   71498e467381d98e2636ba129cf3d3c4
#
_cell.length_a   1.000
_cell.length_b   1.000
_cell.length_c   1.000
_cell.angle_alpha   90.00
_cell.angle_beta   90.00
_cell.angle_gamma   90.00
#
_symmetry.space_group_name_H-M   'P 1'
#
loop_
_entity.id
_entity.type
_entity.pdbx_description
1 polymer ?
#
loop_
_entity_poly.entity_id
_entity_poly.type
_entity_poly.pdbx_seq_one_letter_code
_entity_poly.pdbx_strand_id
1 'polypeptide(L)' 'MEYSRTRIIEILEEYIHSRQDRQVMIKYLTDRPRSLEQLAEETELSVSTVKRIINRCSYVWKYMP' A
#
# COMPACT_ATOMS: atom_id res chain seq x y z
N MET A 1 10.12 7.24 -14.89
CA MET A 1 8.93 6.65 -15.52
C MET A 1 7.96 6.19 -14.43
N GLU A 2 6.73 6.58 -14.54
CA GLU A 2 5.73 6.19 -13.56
C GLU A 2 5.08 4.86 -13.96
N TYR A 3 4.81 4.03 -12.96
CA TYR A 3 4.03 2.84 -13.18
C TYR A 3 2.57 3.21 -13.36
N SER A 4 1.89 2.51 -14.22
CA SER A 4 0.45 2.63 -14.31
C SER A 4 -0.19 2.06 -13.04
N ARG A 5 -1.38 2.54 -12.71
CA ARG A 5 -2.13 2.03 -11.56
C ARG A 5 -2.33 0.52 -11.66
N THR A 6 -2.66 0.04 -12.84
CA THR A 6 -2.87 -1.39 -13.09
C THR A 6 -1.61 -2.19 -12.76
N ARG A 7 -0.45 -1.70 -13.19
CA ARG A 7 0.82 -2.40 -12.94
C ARG A 7 1.14 -2.46 -11.44
N ILE A 8 0.91 -1.36 -10.74
CA ILE A 8 1.14 -1.34 -9.30
C ILE A 8 0.25 -2.37 -8.60
N ILE A 9 -1.04 -2.41 -8.96
CA ILE A 9 -1.98 -3.36 -8.38
C ILE A 9 -1.55 -4.80 -8.68
N GLU A 10 -1.12 -5.09 -9.90
CA GLU A 10 -0.65 -6.42 -10.27
C GLU A 10 0.52 -6.87 -9.41
N ILE A 11 1.50 -5.99 -9.20
CA ILE A 11 2.67 -6.29 -8.38
C ILE A 11 2.23 -6.57 -6.93
N LEU A 12 1.37 -5.73 -6.39
CA LEU A 12 0.91 -5.89 -5.02
C LEU A 12 0.11 -7.18 -4.85
N GLU A 13 -0.72 -7.54 -5.83
CA GLU A 13 -1.48 -8.78 -5.77
C GLU A 13 -0.58 -10.01 -5.85
N GLU A 14 0.52 -9.92 -6.57
CA GLU A 14 1.45 -11.03 -6.69
C GLU A 14 2.25 -11.28 -5.41
N TYR A 15 2.70 -10.19 -4.77
CA TYR A 15 3.64 -10.32 -3.65
C TYR A 15 3.03 -10.13 -2.26
N ILE A 16 1.84 -9.59 -2.16
CA ILE A 16 1.17 -9.39 -0.88
C ILE A 16 -0.07 -10.28 -0.82
N HIS A 17 -0.02 -11.27 0.06
CA HIS A 17 -1.11 -12.25 0.16
C HIS A 17 -2.22 -11.84 1.14
N SER A 18 -1.92 -10.99 2.11
CA SER A 18 -2.94 -10.50 3.03
C SER A 18 -3.81 -9.46 2.32
N ARG A 19 -5.12 -9.70 2.31
CA ARG A 19 -6.07 -8.79 1.69
C ARG A 19 -6.01 -7.40 2.32
N GLN A 20 -5.93 -7.33 3.64
CA GLN A 20 -5.88 -6.07 4.36
C GLN A 20 -4.61 -5.30 4.01
N ASP A 21 -3.46 -5.98 4.04
CA ASP A 21 -2.18 -5.36 3.71
C ASP A 21 -2.20 -4.85 2.27
N ARG A 22 -2.73 -5.64 1.36
CA ARG A 22 -2.80 -5.28 -0.05
C ARG A 22 -3.66 -4.03 -0.26
N GLN A 23 -4.81 -3.95 0.41
CA GLN A 23 -5.67 -2.79 0.29
C GLN A 23 -4.99 -1.51 0.79
N VAL A 24 -4.28 -1.60 1.91
CA VAL A 24 -3.55 -0.46 2.44
C VAL A 24 -2.46 -0.01 1.45
N MET A 25 -1.70 -0.95 0.92
CA MET A 25 -0.62 -0.62 0.00
C MET A 25 -1.13 -0.07 -1.32
N ILE A 26 -2.23 -0.61 -1.83
CA ILE A 26 -2.84 -0.09 -3.05
C ILE A 26 -3.25 1.38 -2.85
N LYS A 27 -3.95 1.68 -1.77
CA LYS A 27 -4.36 3.06 -1.48
C LYS A 27 -3.15 3.97 -1.29
N TYR A 28 -2.14 3.48 -0.58
CA TYR A 28 -0.95 4.27 -0.30
C TYR A 28 -0.22 4.67 -1.59
N LEU A 29 -0.13 3.74 -2.54
CA LEU A 29 0.65 3.95 -3.75
C LEU A 29 -0.16 4.59 -4.90
N THR A 30 -1.46 4.33 -4.97
CA THR A 30 -2.27 4.82 -6.09
C THR A 30 -3.03 6.09 -5.77
N ASP A 31 -3.57 6.20 -4.56
CA ASP A 31 -4.35 7.38 -4.17
C ASP A 31 -3.50 8.49 -3.58
N ARG A 32 -2.28 8.17 -3.15
CA ARG A 32 -1.32 9.12 -2.58
C ARG A 32 -1.96 10.00 -1.50
N PRO A 33 -2.43 9.41 -0.40
CA PRO A 33 -3.06 10.19 0.68
C PRO A 33 -2.08 11.21 1.24
N ARG A 34 -2.61 12.34 1.70
CA ARG A 34 -1.79 13.44 2.22
C ARG A 34 -1.07 13.09 3.51
N SER A 35 -1.59 12.15 4.26
CA SER A 35 -1.01 11.76 5.54
C SER A 35 -1.37 10.32 5.85
N LEU A 36 -0.62 9.71 6.78
CA LEU A 36 -0.93 8.37 7.25
C LEU A 36 -2.26 8.38 8.01
N GLU A 37 -2.61 9.49 8.62
CA GLU A 37 -3.89 9.64 9.32
C GLU A 37 -5.05 9.54 8.35
N GLN A 38 -4.94 10.18 7.20
CA GLN A 38 -5.96 10.08 6.16
C GLN A 38 -6.07 8.65 5.65
N LEU A 39 -4.93 8.00 5.41
CA LEU A 39 -4.92 6.61 4.96
C LEU A 39 -5.57 5.69 5.99
N ALA A 40 -5.26 5.89 7.26
CA ALA A 40 -5.85 5.11 8.34
C ALA A 40 -7.36 5.29 8.38
N GLU A 41 -7.82 6.51 8.24
CA GLU A 41 -9.24 6.82 8.23
C GLU A 41 -9.96 6.15 7.06
N GLU A 42 -9.38 6.22 5.87
CA GLU A 42 -9.97 5.62 4.67
C GLU A 42 -9.99 4.09 4.73
N THR A 43 -9.04 3.49 5.42
CA THR A 43 -8.97 2.03 5.55
C THR A 43 -9.62 1.52 6.84
N GLU A 44 -10.14 2.42 7.66
CA GLU A 44 -10.76 2.09 8.94
C GLU A 44 -9.79 1.40 9.91
N LEU A 45 -8.52 1.78 9.84
CA LEU A 45 -7.47 1.22 10.69
C LEU A 45 -6.83 2.35 11.51
N SER A 46 -6.06 1.97 12.53
CA SER A 46 -5.30 2.96 13.29
C SER A 46 -4.03 3.34 12.52
N VAL A 47 -3.49 4.52 12.83
CA VAL A 47 -2.24 4.97 12.23
C VAL A 47 -1.11 3.99 12.53
N SER A 48 -1.07 3.45 13.75
CA SER A 48 -0.06 2.47 14.14
C SER A 48 -0.13 1.22 13.27
N THR A 49 -1.34 0.74 12.99
CA THR A 49 -1.54 -0.43 12.16
C THR A 49 -1.10 -0.15 10.73
N VAL A 50 -1.45 1.02 10.19
CA VAL A 50 -1.05 1.42 8.84
C VAL A 50 0.48 1.48 8.72
N LYS A 51 1.15 2.09 9.69
CA LYS A 51 2.60 2.15 9.70
C LYS A 51 3.23 0.77 9.72
N ARG A 52 2.68 -0.12 10.53
CA ARG A 52 3.17 -1.50 10.63
C ARG A 52 3.03 -2.22 9.30
N ILE A 53 1.89 -2.06 8.64
CA ILE A 53 1.64 -2.69 7.34
C ILE A 53 2.61 -2.16 6.29
N ILE A 54 2.80 -0.85 6.23
CA ILE A 54 3.72 -0.24 5.26
C ILE A 54 5.14 -0.77 5.48
N ASN A 55 5.59 -0.82 6.73
CA ASN A 55 6.92 -1.32 7.04
C ASN A 55 7.05 -2.81 6.71
N ARG A 56 6.05 -3.61 7.05
CA ARG A 56 6.07 -5.04 6.77
C ARG A 56 6.08 -5.33 5.27
N CYS A 57 5.38 -4.51 4.50
CA CYS A 57 5.28 -4.70 3.05
C CYS A 57 6.35 -3.94 2.27
N SER A 58 7.34 -3.38 2.95
CA SER A 58 8.40 -2.58 2.29
C SER A 58 9.21 -3.40 1.29
N TYR A 59 9.24 -4.73 1.41
CA TYR A 59 9.95 -5.58 0.48
C TYR A 59 9.45 -5.45 -0.97
N VAL A 60 8.22 -4.99 -1.16
CA VAL A 60 7.68 -4.85 -2.53
C VAL A 60 8.41 -3.78 -3.33
N TRP A 61 9.09 -2.84 -2.65
CA TRP A 61 9.85 -1.80 -3.36
C TRP A 61 10.92 -2.40 -4.27
N LYS A 62 11.40 -3.60 -3.97
CA LYS A 62 12.40 -4.30 -4.81
C LYS A 62 11.87 -4.63 -6.20
N TYR A 63 10.56 -4.73 -6.33
CA TYR A 63 9.91 -5.16 -7.57
C TYR A 63 9.37 -3.98 -8.38
N MET A 64 9.62 -2.77 -7.91
CA MET A 64 9.22 -1.54 -8.57
C MET A 64 10.46 -0.78 -9.01
N PRO A 65 10.47 -0.13 -10.19
CA PRO A 65 11.64 0.64 -10.66
C PRO A 65 11.92 1.87 -9.84
#